data_918e79a826ad2368ad2f47fe4ff8dd6d
#
_entry.id   918e79a826ad2368ad2f47fe4ff8dd6d
#
_cell.length_a   1.000
_cell.length_b   1.000
_cell.length_c   1.000
_cell.angle_alpha   90.00
_cell.angle_beta   90.00
_cell.angle_gamma   90.00
#
_symmetry.space_group_name_H-M   'P 1'
#
loop_
_entity.id
_entity.type
_entity.pdbx_description
1 polymer ?
#
loop_
_entity_poly.entity_id
_entity_poly.type
_entity_poly.pdbx_seq_one_letter_code
_entity_poly.pdbx_strand_id
1 'polypeptide(L)'
;LVLADAVSYARTLDIGRIVDVATLTGAIVTALGNVCTGAFGSDQTLTDAVIEAGKSVGERIWQFPTFDDYRDQYKSNVADFKNTGGRAAGSITGAQLIGEFAGGAAWVHLDIAGTSKTDKLKGYNPMGATGVPVRTLVRLAQDLARDE
;
A
#
# COMPACT_ATOMS: atom_id res chain seq x y z
N LEU A 1 -6.02 -12.47 -2.45
CA LEU A 1 -6.96 -12.99 -1.43
C LEU A 1 -6.31 -13.08 -0.06
N VAL A 2 -5.11 -13.63 0.09
CA VAL A 2 -4.43 -13.77 1.42
C VAL A 2 -4.32 -12.43 2.16
N LEU A 3 -3.95 -11.34 1.45
CA LEU A 3 -3.88 -10.01 2.04
C LEU A 3 -5.29 -9.48 2.43
N ALA A 4 -6.29 -9.74 1.59
CA ALA A 4 -7.69 -9.41 1.88
C ALA A 4 -8.18 -10.13 3.15
N ASP A 5 -7.84 -11.40 3.33
CA ASP A 5 -8.16 -12.18 4.54
C ASP A 5 -7.50 -11.56 5.78
N ALA A 6 -6.22 -11.16 5.69
CA ALA A 6 -5.51 -10.53 6.79
C ALA A 6 -6.12 -9.19 7.19
N VAL A 7 -6.47 -8.33 6.21
CA VAL A 7 -7.13 -7.04 6.44
C VAL A 7 -8.53 -7.25 7.05
N SER A 8 -9.29 -8.21 6.51
CA SER A 8 -10.60 -8.58 7.04
C SER A 8 -10.51 -9.08 8.49
N TYR A 9 -9.50 -9.89 8.80
CA TYR A 9 -9.27 -10.38 10.17
C TYR A 9 -8.91 -9.23 11.12
N ALA A 10 -8.05 -8.30 10.71
CA ALA A 10 -7.69 -7.11 11.51
C ALA A 10 -8.93 -6.32 11.95
N ARG A 11 -9.96 -6.21 11.09
CA ARG A 11 -11.25 -5.59 11.44
C ARG A 11 -11.95 -6.28 12.62
N THR A 12 -11.86 -7.60 12.71
CA THR A 12 -12.51 -8.35 13.81
C THR A 12 -11.88 -8.06 15.17
N LEU A 13 -10.72 -7.41 15.19
CA LEU A 13 -9.97 -6.99 16.37
C LEU A 13 -10.20 -5.52 16.74
N ASP A 14 -11.21 -4.85 16.16
CA ASP A 14 -11.54 -3.45 16.38
C ASP A 14 -10.36 -2.48 16.09
N ILE A 15 -9.49 -2.84 15.14
CA ILE A 15 -8.35 -2.03 14.72
C ILE A 15 -8.86 -0.88 13.85
N GLY A 16 -8.68 0.35 14.31
CA GLY A 16 -9.15 1.55 13.62
C GLY A 16 -8.21 2.07 12.53
N ARG A 17 -6.93 1.66 12.52
CA ARG A 17 -5.92 2.09 11.54
C ARG A 17 -5.16 0.88 11.00
N ILE A 18 -5.10 0.72 9.70
CA ILE A 18 -4.44 -0.41 9.03
C ILE A 18 -3.47 0.12 7.99
N VAL A 19 -2.21 -0.28 8.10
CA VAL A 19 -1.22 -0.11 7.02
C VAL A 19 -0.76 -1.49 6.59
N ASP A 20 -1.04 -1.85 5.34
CA ASP A 20 -0.58 -3.10 4.77
C ASP A 20 0.49 -2.88 3.70
N VAL A 21 1.36 -3.86 3.54
CA VAL A 21 2.52 -3.79 2.65
C VAL A 21 2.60 -5.07 1.83
N ALA A 22 2.66 -4.94 0.52
CA ALA A 22 2.86 -6.08 -0.36
C ALA A 22 3.62 -5.71 -1.66
N THR A 23 4.23 -6.69 -2.28
CA THR A 23 4.66 -6.64 -3.68
C THR A 23 3.45 -7.00 -4.54
N LEU A 24 2.44 -6.13 -4.55
CA LEU A 24 1.11 -6.48 -5.01
C LEU A 24 1.03 -6.55 -6.54
N THR A 25 1.59 -5.55 -7.24
CA THR A 25 1.35 -5.43 -8.68
C THR A 25 2.61 -5.17 -9.51
N GLY A 26 2.64 -5.77 -10.70
CA GLY A 26 3.61 -5.37 -11.73
C GLY A 26 3.33 -3.98 -12.31
N ALA A 27 2.09 -3.50 -12.21
CA ALA A 27 1.69 -2.20 -12.72
C ALA A 27 2.39 -1.04 -11.98
N ILE A 28 2.65 -1.17 -10.68
CA ILE A 28 3.39 -0.15 -9.92
C ILE A 28 4.83 -0.02 -10.42
N VAL A 29 5.45 -1.13 -10.83
CA VAL A 29 6.81 -1.11 -11.40
C VAL A 29 6.84 -0.35 -12.71
N THR A 30 5.80 -0.50 -13.53
CA THR A 30 5.66 0.26 -14.78
C THR A 30 5.45 1.75 -14.51
N ALA A 31 4.70 2.11 -13.47
CA ALA A 31 4.37 3.50 -13.14
C ALA A 31 5.52 4.24 -12.44
N LEU A 32 6.16 3.63 -11.44
CA LEU A 32 7.14 4.29 -10.56
C LEU A 32 8.57 3.71 -10.66
N GLY A 33 8.74 2.64 -11.43
CA GLY A 33 10.03 1.95 -11.50
C GLY A 33 10.44 1.33 -10.16
N ASN A 34 11.74 1.41 -9.85
CA ASN A 34 12.33 0.89 -8.62
C ASN A 34 12.81 1.99 -7.65
N VAL A 35 12.28 3.21 -7.78
CA VAL A 35 12.75 4.38 -7.03
C VAL A 35 11.74 4.92 -6.02
N CYS A 36 10.48 4.49 -6.12
CA CYS A 36 9.40 5.00 -5.29
C CYS A 36 8.36 3.90 -5.02
N THR A 37 7.88 3.82 -3.79
CA THR A 37 6.77 2.96 -3.36
C THR A 37 5.44 3.66 -3.69
N GLY A 38 4.45 2.91 -4.16
CA GLY A 38 3.09 3.45 -4.34
C GLY A 38 2.29 3.37 -3.06
N ALA A 39 1.58 4.45 -2.70
CA ALA A 39 0.63 4.49 -1.60
C ALA A 39 -0.80 4.67 -2.10
N PHE A 40 -1.73 3.94 -1.51
CA PHE A 40 -3.17 3.98 -1.79
C PHE A 40 -3.90 4.00 -0.46
N GLY A 41 -4.76 5.00 -0.22
CA GLY A 41 -5.40 5.15 1.08
C GLY A 41 -6.87 5.50 0.99
N SER A 42 -7.65 5.10 2.00
CA SER A 42 -9.04 5.49 2.22
C SER A 42 -9.15 6.70 3.16
N ASP A 43 -8.09 7.02 3.90
CA ASP A 43 -8.01 8.14 4.84
C ASP A 43 -6.79 9.00 4.54
N GLN A 44 -7.00 10.30 4.30
CA GLN A 44 -5.93 11.21 3.91
C GLN A 44 -4.98 11.50 5.07
N THR A 45 -5.49 11.59 6.30
CA THR A 45 -4.66 11.87 7.49
C THR A 45 -3.64 10.75 7.72
N LEU A 46 -4.08 9.49 7.66
CA LEU A 46 -3.18 8.35 7.78
C LEU A 46 -2.22 8.27 6.59
N THR A 47 -2.70 8.57 5.38
CA THR A 47 -1.87 8.57 4.17
C THR A 47 -0.74 9.59 4.26
N ASP A 48 -1.06 10.81 4.68
CA ASP A 48 -0.08 11.89 4.86
C ASP A 48 0.95 11.52 5.93
N ALA A 49 0.51 10.94 7.06
CA ALA A 49 1.40 10.47 8.12
C ALA A 49 2.39 9.41 7.61
N VAL A 50 1.92 8.44 6.81
CA VAL A 50 2.76 7.41 6.18
C VAL A 50 3.80 8.04 5.23
N ILE A 51 3.38 9.00 4.39
CA ILE A 51 4.26 9.66 3.43
C ILE A 51 5.32 10.50 4.14
N GLU A 52 4.95 11.28 5.15
CA GLU A 52 5.90 12.09 5.93
C GLU A 52 6.87 11.22 6.73
N ALA A 53 6.39 10.11 7.31
CA ALA A 53 7.27 9.13 7.94
C ALA A 53 8.32 8.59 6.95
N GLY A 54 7.88 8.18 5.74
CA GLY A 54 8.75 7.71 4.67
C GLY A 54 9.78 8.76 4.25
N LYS A 55 9.34 10.00 4.05
CA LYS A 55 10.19 11.13 3.69
C LYS A 55 11.27 11.40 4.74
N SER A 56 10.90 11.35 6.03
CA SER A 56 11.84 11.61 7.14
C SER A 56 12.96 10.58 7.25
N VAL A 57 12.73 9.35 6.75
CA VAL A 57 13.72 8.25 6.78
C VAL A 57 14.34 7.93 5.42
N GLY A 58 14.01 8.73 4.38
CA GLY A 58 14.56 8.58 3.04
C GLY A 58 13.96 7.43 2.22
N GLU A 59 12.80 6.91 2.61
CA GLU A 59 12.01 5.93 1.84
C GLU A 59 10.93 6.68 1.05
N ARG A 60 11.10 6.80 -0.27
CA ARG A 60 10.21 7.59 -1.12
C ARG A 60 8.88 6.88 -1.31
N ILE A 61 7.80 7.62 -1.07
CA ILE A 61 6.42 7.14 -1.24
C ILE A 61 5.64 8.16 -2.06
N TRP A 62 4.83 7.69 -3.01
CA TRP A 62 3.98 8.51 -3.85
C TRP A 62 2.53 8.04 -3.78
N GLN A 63 1.62 8.95 -3.44
CA GLN A 63 0.20 8.64 -3.38
C GLN A 63 -0.43 8.57 -4.76
N PHE A 64 -1.22 7.53 -4.99
CA PHE A 64 -2.09 7.36 -6.15
C PHE A 64 -3.54 7.72 -5.83
N PRO A 65 -4.33 8.13 -6.84
CA PRO A 65 -5.76 8.36 -6.65
C PRO A 65 -6.51 7.07 -6.35
N THR A 66 -7.55 7.17 -5.53
CA THR A 66 -8.44 6.06 -5.16
C THR A 66 -9.90 6.43 -5.43
N PHE A 67 -10.17 6.98 -6.63
CA PHE A 67 -11.55 7.36 -7.02
C PHE A 67 -12.45 6.15 -7.17
N ASP A 68 -13.71 6.31 -6.80
CA ASP A 68 -14.73 5.23 -6.87
C ASP A 68 -14.94 4.70 -8.29
N ASP A 69 -14.70 5.53 -9.32
CA ASP A 69 -14.79 5.15 -10.72
C ASP A 69 -13.94 3.93 -11.09
N TYR A 70 -12.82 3.70 -10.41
CA TYR A 70 -11.97 2.53 -10.64
C TYR A 70 -12.62 1.22 -10.18
N ARG A 71 -13.60 1.27 -9.26
CA ARG A 71 -14.31 0.09 -8.74
C ARG A 71 -15.06 -0.65 -9.84
N ASP A 72 -15.52 0.04 -10.89
CA ASP A 72 -16.22 -0.58 -12.01
C ASP A 72 -15.39 -1.64 -12.73
N GLN A 73 -14.05 -1.52 -12.67
CA GLN A 73 -13.15 -2.45 -13.35
C GLN A 73 -13.10 -3.84 -12.69
N TYR A 74 -13.40 -3.95 -11.39
CA TYR A 74 -13.40 -5.22 -10.68
C TYR A 74 -14.79 -5.65 -10.17
N LYS A 75 -15.87 -4.99 -10.59
CA LYS A 75 -17.24 -5.45 -10.38
C LYS A 75 -17.49 -6.77 -11.10
N SER A 76 -18.29 -7.64 -10.50
CA SER A 76 -18.72 -8.91 -11.07
C SER A 76 -20.23 -9.04 -11.10
N ASN A 77 -20.76 -9.77 -12.08
CA ASN A 77 -22.18 -10.09 -12.15
C ASN A 77 -22.50 -11.46 -11.50
N VAL A 78 -21.48 -12.22 -11.11
CA VAL A 78 -21.62 -13.60 -10.62
C VAL A 78 -20.87 -13.86 -9.32
N ALA A 79 -20.18 -12.85 -8.79
CA ALA A 79 -19.45 -12.88 -7.52
C ALA A 79 -19.43 -11.47 -6.93
N ASP A 80 -18.94 -11.30 -5.70
CA ASP A 80 -18.81 -9.99 -5.07
C ASP A 80 -17.84 -9.10 -5.86
N PHE A 81 -16.70 -9.66 -6.29
CA PHE A 81 -15.70 -8.97 -7.09
C PHE A 81 -15.04 -9.91 -8.10
N LYS A 82 -14.48 -9.33 -9.18
CA LYS A 82 -13.46 -9.99 -9.98
C LYS A 82 -12.14 -9.95 -9.24
N ASN A 83 -11.32 -10.98 -9.37
CA ASN A 83 -9.99 -11.03 -8.74
C ASN A 83 -8.94 -10.11 -9.40
N THR A 84 -9.32 -9.37 -10.45
CA THR A 84 -8.46 -8.39 -11.14
C THR A 84 -9.31 -7.37 -11.89
N GLY A 85 -8.86 -6.12 -11.91
CA GLY A 85 -9.44 -5.03 -12.71
C GLY A 85 -8.91 -4.95 -14.15
N GLY A 86 -7.96 -5.81 -14.54
CA GLY A 86 -7.31 -5.77 -15.86
C GLY A 86 -6.00 -4.97 -15.87
N ARG A 87 -5.54 -4.59 -17.09
CA ARG A 87 -4.25 -3.89 -17.26
C ARG A 87 -4.30 -2.41 -16.91
N ALA A 88 -5.40 -1.72 -17.26
CA ALA A 88 -5.55 -0.30 -17.02
C ALA A 88 -5.66 -0.03 -15.52
N ALA A 89 -4.90 0.94 -15.01
CA ALA A 89 -4.87 1.32 -13.61
C ALA A 89 -4.64 0.13 -12.64
N GLY A 90 -3.89 -0.90 -13.06
CA GLY A 90 -3.77 -2.17 -12.35
C GLY A 90 -3.24 -2.06 -10.92
N SER A 91 -2.38 -1.08 -10.60
CA SER A 91 -1.94 -0.81 -9.23
C SER A 91 -3.05 -0.21 -8.37
N ILE A 92 -3.86 0.69 -8.94
CA ILE A 92 -4.99 1.34 -8.26
C ILE A 92 -6.08 0.29 -7.97
N THR A 93 -6.51 -0.45 -8.99
CA THR A 93 -7.58 -1.46 -8.85
C THR A 93 -7.16 -2.61 -7.94
N GLY A 94 -5.88 -3.02 -8.00
CA GLY A 94 -5.34 -4.04 -7.10
C GLY A 94 -5.36 -3.60 -5.64
N ALA A 95 -4.90 -2.38 -5.35
CA ALA A 95 -4.93 -1.81 -4.02
C ALA A 95 -6.36 -1.57 -3.51
N GLN A 96 -7.24 -0.95 -4.31
CA GLN A 96 -8.63 -0.71 -3.92
C GLN A 96 -9.39 -1.99 -3.62
N LEU A 97 -9.14 -3.08 -4.37
CA LEU A 97 -9.74 -4.37 -4.07
C LEU A 97 -9.37 -4.86 -2.65
N ILE A 98 -8.15 -4.63 -2.20
CA ILE A 98 -7.75 -4.93 -0.81
C ILE A 98 -8.45 -3.98 0.16
N GLY A 99 -8.55 -2.69 -0.16
CA GLY A 99 -9.22 -1.67 0.65
C GLY A 99 -10.71 -1.95 0.91
N GLU A 100 -11.41 -2.69 0.01
CA GLU A 100 -12.80 -3.11 0.23
C GLU A 100 -12.96 -3.92 1.53
N PHE A 101 -11.92 -4.62 1.95
CA PHE A 101 -11.92 -5.45 3.15
C PHE A 101 -11.57 -4.69 4.43
N ALA A 102 -11.16 -3.42 4.34
CA ALA A 102 -10.83 -2.58 5.49
C ALA A 102 -12.06 -2.12 6.30
N GLY A 103 -13.26 -2.13 5.67
CA GLY A 103 -14.55 -1.99 6.33
C GLY A 103 -14.74 -0.72 7.13
N GLY A 104 -14.20 0.41 6.68
CA GLY A 104 -14.33 1.72 7.33
C GLY A 104 -13.20 2.07 8.29
N ALA A 105 -12.24 1.18 8.55
CA ALA A 105 -10.98 1.54 9.20
C ALA A 105 -10.19 2.51 8.29
N ALA A 106 -9.43 3.43 8.90
CA ALA A 106 -8.45 4.21 8.16
C ALA A 106 -7.40 3.26 7.59
N TRP A 107 -7.27 3.21 6.27
CA TRP A 107 -6.47 2.20 5.59
C TRP A 107 -5.50 2.82 4.60
N VAL A 108 -4.26 2.29 4.58
CA VAL A 108 -3.23 2.60 3.58
C VAL A 108 -2.55 1.32 3.12
N HIS A 109 -2.50 1.11 1.81
CA HIS A 109 -1.70 0.08 1.16
C HIS A 109 -0.39 0.66 0.63
N LEU A 110 0.72 -0.02 0.84
CA LEU A 110 2.03 0.27 0.26
C LEU A 110 2.42 -0.83 -0.73
N ASP A 111 2.36 -0.51 -2.03
CA ASP A 111 2.84 -1.41 -3.07
C ASP A 111 4.34 -1.23 -3.28
N ILE A 112 5.11 -2.19 -2.77
CA ILE A 112 6.57 -2.20 -2.80
C ILE A 112 7.14 -3.08 -3.92
N ALA A 113 6.36 -3.51 -4.90
CA ALA A 113 6.83 -4.43 -5.93
C ALA A 113 8.06 -3.90 -6.69
N GLY A 114 8.17 -2.57 -6.88
CA GLY A 114 9.32 -1.94 -7.51
C GLY A 114 10.50 -1.70 -6.57
N THR A 115 10.26 -1.52 -5.28
CA THR A 115 11.26 -1.04 -4.31
C THR A 115 11.79 -2.12 -3.36
N SER A 116 11.14 -3.29 -3.30
CA SER A 116 11.45 -4.38 -2.37
C SER A 116 12.84 -4.99 -2.57
N LYS A 117 13.43 -4.86 -3.76
CA LYS A 117 14.75 -5.40 -4.10
C LYS A 117 15.55 -4.46 -4.98
N THR A 118 16.87 -4.62 -4.96
CA THR A 118 17.80 -3.92 -5.86
C THR A 118 18.88 -4.87 -6.36
N ASP A 119 19.27 -4.72 -7.62
CA ASP A 119 20.35 -5.49 -8.23
C ASP A 119 21.71 -4.78 -8.09
N LYS A 120 21.75 -3.63 -7.42
CA LYS A 120 22.96 -2.81 -7.27
C LYS A 120 23.16 -2.40 -5.81
N LEU A 121 24.41 -2.43 -5.37
CA LEU A 121 24.81 -1.77 -4.13
C LEU A 121 24.59 -0.25 -4.27
N LYS A 122 23.79 0.34 -3.39
CA LYS A 122 23.51 1.79 -3.40
C LYS A 122 23.45 2.32 -1.96
N GLY A 123 24.50 3.01 -1.56
CA GLY A 123 24.60 3.55 -0.21
C GLY A 123 24.52 2.43 0.85
N TYR A 124 23.54 2.51 1.74
CA TYR A 124 23.29 1.51 2.77
C TYR A 124 22.44 0.31 2.31
N ASN A 125 21.92 0.33 1.09
CA ASN A 125 21.14 -0.79 0.55
C ASN A 125 22.08 -1.82 -0.07
N PRO A 126 22.20 -3.03 0.49
CA PRO A 126 22.93 -4.12 -0.13
C PRO A 126 22.18 -4.60 -1.38
N MET A 127 22.86 -5.33 -2.23
CA MET A 127 22.23 -6.06 -3.32
C MET A 127 21.24 -7.10 -2.75
N GLY A 128 20.06 -7.22 -3.31
CA GLY A 128 18.98 -8.10 -2.82
C GLY A 128 17.83 -7.32 -2.20
N ALA A 129 17.30 -7.82 -1.08
CA ALA A 129 16.19 -7.19 -0.38
C ALA A 129 16.59 -5.83 0.24
N THR A 130 15.77 -4.81 0.01
CA THR A 130 16.04 -3.45 0.49
C THR A 130 15.58 -3.21 1.93
N GLY A 131 14.63 -4.02 2.42
CA GLY A 131 13.97 -3.83 3.71
C GLY A 131 12.94 -2.69 3.73
N VAL A 132 12.62 -2.07 2.58
CA VAL A 132 11.54 -1.08 2.49
C VAL A 132 10.19 -1.74 2.80
N PRO A 133 9.29 -1.11 3.56
CA PRO A 133 9.34 0.19 4.23
C PRO A 133 9.56 0.09 5.77
N VAL A 134 10.44 -0.79 6.22
CA VAL A 134 10.64 -1.04 7.68
C VAL A 134 10.90 0.26 8.45
N ARG A 135 11.76 1.14 7.93
CA ARG A 135 12.08 2.41 8.60
C ARG A 135 10.87 3.34 8.65
N THR A 136 10.10 3.39 7.56
CA THR A 136 8.83 4.14 7.51
C THR A 136 7.87 3.65 8.59
N LEU A 137 7.66 2.32 8.70
CA LEU A 137 6.73 1.76 9.67
C LEU A 137 7.16 2.01 11.12
N VAL A 138 8.46 1.88 11.41
CA VAL A 138 9.00 2.20 12.75
C VAL A 138 8.77 3.67 13.06
N ARG A 139 9.07 4.58 12.12
CA ARG A 139 8.87 6.02 12.32
C ARG A 139 7.40 6.36 12.50
N LEU A 140 6.53 5.83 11.65
CA LEU A 140 5.08 6.02 11.75
C LEU A 140 4.54 5.59 13.14
N ALA A 141 4.94 4.40 13.60
CA ALA A 141 4.52 3.91 14.92
C ALA A 141 4.98 4.84 16.06
N GLN A 142 6.21 5.39 15.97
CA GLN A 142 6.72 6.35 16.94
C GLN A 142 5.96 7.68 16.91
N ASP A 143 5.60 8.16 15.74
CA ASP A 143 4.88 9.42 15.60
C ASP A 143 3.43 9.28 16.09
N LEU A 144 2.72 8.21 15.70
CA LEU A 144 1.35 7.95 16.17
C LEU A 144 1.26 7.75 17.69
N ALA A 145 2.27 7.16 18.33
CA ALA A 145 2.32 6.98 19.79
C ALA A 145 2.57 8.28 20.57
N ARG A 146 2.95 9.37 19.91
CA ARG A 146 3.14 10.70 20.54
C ARG A 146 1.89 11.55 20.50
N ASP A 147 1.00 11.24 19.59
CA ASP A 147 -0.24 11.96 19.36
C ASP A 147 -1.42 11.42 20.21
N GLU A 148 -1.19 10.30 20.92
CA GLU A 148 -2.08 9.71 21.93
C GLU A 148 -1.75 10.22 23.34
#